data_d9f6e480c07d37f4a0840c558ea6f100
#
_entry.id   d9f6e480c07d37f4a0840c558ea6f100
#
_cell.length_a   1.000
_cell.length_b   1.000
_cell.length_c   1.000
_cell.angle_alpha   90.00
_cell.angle_beta   90.00
_cell.angle_gamma   90.00
#
_symmetry.space_group_name_H-M   'P 1'
#
loop_
_entity.id
_entity.type
_entity.pdbx_description
1 polymer ?
#
loop_
_entity_poly.entity_id
_entity_poly.type
_entity_poly.pdbx_seq_one_letter_code
_entity_poly.pdbx_strand_id
1 'polypeptide(L)'
;MAAWGPSLYGDPCRQCGFAWSIRFDDGVAIVAGLPDAYGDLVSGASGDERHPDLGWSVAEYVCHVADNLRIWAERLAGTVEGAPPEVGGYDENELAEARHYELIPLRAATWSLSRAAADWGDVVERSDRVCTVLVHPERGRLQLAEVVRSNAHDAFHHQWDIRRTLEAVRP
;
A
#
# COMPACT_ATOMS: atom_id res chain seq x y z
N MET A 1 -14.73 -2.83 17.13
CA MET A 1 -13.66 -2.43 16.19
C MET A 1 -13.51 -3.55 15.19
N ALA A 2 -13.43 -3.23 13.90
CA ALA A 2 -13.15 -4.25 12.88
C ALA A 2 -11.76 -4.86 13.12
N ALA A 3 -11.57 -6.14 12.76
CA ALA A 3 -10.26 -6.77 12.81
C ALA A 3 -9.36 -6.14 11.71
N TRP A 4 -8.12 -5.79 12.03
CA TRP A 4 -7.14 -5.29 11.06
C TRP A 4 -5.72 -5.67 11.48
N GLY A 5 -4.77 -5.56 10.56
CA GLY A 5 -3.38 -5.89 10.84
C GLY A 5 -3.20 -7.34 11.32
N PRO A 6 -2.40 -7.58 12.37
CA PRO A 6 -2.14 -8.94 12.86
C PRO A 6 -3.41 -9.69 13.29
N SER A 7 -4.44 -9.00 13.77
CA SER A 7 -5.69 -9.65 14.19
C SER A 7 -6.49 -10.20 13.00
N LEU A 8 -6.34 -9.61 11.82
CA LEU A 8 -6.98 -10.07 10.58
C LEU A 8 -6.10 -11.07 9.82
N TYR A 9 -4.82 -10.76 9.64
CA TYR A 9 -3.93 -11.49 8.75
C TYR A 9 -3.06 -12.55 9.45
N GLY A 10 -2.91 -12.47 10.78
CA GLY A 10 -1.94 -13.26 11.55
C GLY A 10 -0.60 -12.53 11.69
N ASP A 11 0.28 -13.04 12.58
CA ASP A 11 1.66 -12.54 12.72
C ASP A 11 2.62 -13.75 12.81
N PRO A 12 3.41 -14.03 11.79
CA PRO A 12 3.45 -13.34 10.49
C PRO A 12 2.14 -13.48 9.69
N CYS A 13 1.93 -12.60 8.71
CA CYS A 13 0.78 -12.70 7.80
C CYS A 13 0.74 -14.09 7.17
N ARG A 14 -0.42 -14.78 7.31
CA ARG A 14 -0.60 -16.17 6.86
C ARG A 14 -0.44 -16.38 5.35
N GLN A 15 -0.58 -15.32 4.57
CA GLN A 15 -0.49 -15.37 3.10
C GLN A 15 0.90 -14.95 2.63
N CYS A 16 1.31 -13.71 2.86
CA CYS A 16 2.56 -13.17 2.32
C CYS A 16 3.78 -13.37 3.23
N GLY A 17 3.58 -13.79 4.49
CA GLY A 17 4.68 -13.99 5.45
C GLY A 17 5.21 -12.72 6.10
N PHE A 18 4.60 -11.57 5.88
CA PHE A 18 5.03 -10.31 6.49
C PHE A 18 4.96 -10.36 8.02
N ALA A 19 6.07 -10.02 8.69
CA ALA A 19 6.12 -9.93 10.14
C ALA A 19 5.71 -8.53 10.62
N TRP A 20 4.64 -8.45 11.39
CA TRP A 20 4.14 -7.17 11.91
C TRP A 20 5.03 -6.55 13.00
N SER A 21 5.98 -7.33 13.53
CA SER A 21 6.95 -6.89 14.53
C SER A 21 8.15 -6.13 13.94
N ILE A 22 8.17 -5.85 12.63
CA ILE A 22 9.25 -5.08 12.01
C ILE A 22 9.42 -3.72 12.68
N ARG A 23 10.65 -3.23 12.70
CA ARG A 23 10.97 -1.89 13.20
C ARG A 23 10.35 -0.82 12.28
N PHE A 24 10.19 0.38 12.81
CA PHE A 24 9.72 1.54 12.05
C PHE A 24 10.58 1.78 10.80
N ASP A 25 11.90 1.86 10.98
CA ASP A 25 12.84 2.11 9.88
C ASP A 25 12.81 1.02 8.79
N ASP A 26 12.60 -0.24 9.18
CA ASP A 26 12.47 -1.36 8.25
C ASP A 26 11.19 -1.21 7.40
N GLY A 27 10.09 -0.77 8.01
CA GLY A 27 8.85 -0.47 7.30
C GLY A 27 9.00 0.69 6.31
N VAL A 28 9.70 1.75 6.72
CA VAL A 28 10.03 2.88 5.83
C VAL A 28 10.92 2.40 4.67
N ALA A 29 11.94 1.58 4.95
CA ALA A 29 12.83 1.04 3.93
C ALA A 29 12.09 0.15 2.90
N ILE A 30 11.12 -0.65 3.35
CA ILE A 30 10.27 -1.44 2.43
C ILE A 30 9.55 -0.51 1.46
N VAL A 31 8.88 0.54 1.94
CA VAL A 31 8.14 1.47 1.07
C VAL A 31 9.09 2.24 0.14
N ALA A 32 10.23 2.69 0.63
CA ALA A 32 11.24 3.38 -0.19
C ALA A 32 11.81 2.48 -1.31
N GLY A 33 11.89 1.17 -1.08
CA GLY A 33 12.36 0.19 -2.05
C GLY A 33 11.32 -0.29 -3.07
N LEU A 34 10.05 0.13 -2.95
CA LEU A 34 8.98 -0.34 -3.83
C LEU A 34 9.20 -0.06 -5.32
N PRO A 35 9.73 1.11 -5.74
CA PRO A 35 9.96 1.36 -7.16
C PRO A 35 10.82 0.30 -7.83
N ASP A 36 11.92 -0.10 -7.20
CA ASP A 36 12.82 -1.11 -7.72
C ASP A 36 12.19 -2.51 -7.62
N ALA A 37 11.64 -2.84 -6.44
CA ALA A 37 11.05 -4.16 -6.19
C ALA A 37 9.85 -4.47 -7.12
N TYR A 38 9.00 -3.48 -7.38
CA TYR A 38 7.88 -3.63 -8.32
C TYR A 38 8.35 -3.59 -9.77
N GLY A 39 9.31 -2.71 -10.11
CA GLY A 39 9.92 -2.65 -11.43
C GLY A 39 10.52 -4.00 -11.86
N ASP A 40 11.28 -4.63 -10.97
CA ASP A 40 11.86 -5.96 -11.19
C ASP A 40 10.78 -7.04 -11.29
N LEU A 41 9.80 -7.01 -10.38
CA LEU A 41 8.74 -8.02 -10.32
C LEU A 41 7.89 -8.05 -11.59
N VAL A 42 7.52 -6.87 -12.12
CA VAL A 42 6.64 -6.78 -13.30
C VAL A 42 7.42 -6.65 -14.62
N SER A 43 8.74 -6.86 -14.58
CA SER A 43 9.59 -6.79 -15.78
C SER A 43 9.13 -7.82 -16.83
N GLY A 44 8.77 -7.33 -18.00
CA GLY A 44 8.25 -8.15 -19.11
C GLY A 44 6.76 -8.49 -19.03
N ALA A 45 6.04 -8.06 -17.99
CA ALA A 45 4.60 -8.20 -17.92
C ALA A 45 3.88 -7.16 -18.80
N SER A 46 2.69 -7.51 -19.29
CA SER A 46 1.82 -6.59 -20.02
C SER A 46 1.05 -5.66 -19.06
N GLY A 47 0.73 -6.16 -17.88
CA GLY A 47 -0.13 -5.54 -16.88
C GLY A 47 -1.56 -6.07 -16.88
N ASP A 48 -1.96 -6.76 -17.93
CA ASP A 48 -3.33 -7.31 -18.08
C ASP A 48 -3.47 -8.71 -17.48
N GLU A 49 -2.36 -9.30 -17.01
CA GLU A 49 -2.33 -10.62 -16.42
C GLU A 49 -3.25 -10.66 -15.20
N ARG A 50 -4.10 -11.72 -15.13
CA ARG A 50 -5.05 -11.94 -14.04
C ARG A 50 -4.93 -13.35 -13.49
N HIS A 51 -4.99 -13.47 -12.17
CA HIS A 51 -5.13 -14.76 -11.51
C HIS A 51 -6.61 -15.11 -11.39
N PRO A 52 -7.03 -16.37 -11.61
CA PRO A 52 -8.46 -16.75 -11.58
C PRO A 52 -9.15 -16.50 -10.22
N ASP A 53 -8.38 -16.55 -9.13
CA ASP A 53 -8.90 -16.38 -7.77
C ASP A 53 -8.63 -14.99 -7.17
N LEU A 54 -8.11 -14.03 -7.96
CA LEU A 54 -7.81 -12.67 -7.51
C LEU A 54 -8.64 -11.64 -8.30
N GLY A 55 -9.00 -10.53 -7.65
CA GLY A 55 -9.91 -9.55 -8.23
C GLY A 55 -9.28 -8.65 -9.29
N TRP A 56 -7.97 -8.40 -9.20
CA TRP A 56 -7.30 -7.37 -9.99
C TRP A 56 -6.23 -7.94 -10.91
N SER A 57 -5.94 -7.22 -12.01
CA SER A 57 -4.77 -7.47 -12.86
C SER A 57 -3.48 -6.97 -12.20
N VAL A 58 -2.35 -7.32 -12.79
CA VAL A 58 -1.03 -6.84 -12.34
C VAL A 58 -0.99 -5.30 -12.29
N ALA A 59 -1.46 -4.61 -13.34
CA ALA A 59 -1.48 -3.14 -13.37
C ALA A 59 -2.43 -2.55 -12.33
N GLU A 60 -3.60 -3.14 -12.11
CA GLU A 60 -4.58 -2.68 -11.12
C GLU A 60 -4.03 -2.82 -9.69
N TYR A 61 -3.31 -3.90 -9.37
CA TYR A 61 -2.61 -4.03 -8.08
C TYR A 61 -1.57 -2.93 -7.88
N VAL A 62 -0.78 -2.59 -8.91
CA VAL A 62 0.20 -1.50 -8.83
C VAL A 62 -0.49 -0.15 -8.62
N CYS A 63 -1.62 0.10 -9.30
CA CYS A 63 -2.45 1.29 -9.08
C CYS A 63 -2.95 1.39 -7.65
N HIS A 64 -3.47 0.28 -7.10
CA HIS A 64 -3.96 0.22 -5.73
C HIS A 64 -2.88 0.60 -4.72
N VAL A 65 -1.69 0.01 -4.82
CA VAL A 65 -0.59 0.33 -3.89
C VAL A 65 -0.16 1.79 -4.00
N ALA A 66 -0.12 2.35 -5.22
CA ALA A 66 0.17 3.77 -5.41
C ALA A 66 -0.88 4.67 -4.74
N ASP A 67 -2.16 4.35 -4.88
CA ASP A 67 -3.24 5.12 -4.29
C ASP A 67 -3.33 4.95 -2.78
N ASN A 68 -3.09 3.74 -2.25
CA ASN A 68 -2.98 3.53 -0.81
C ASN A 68 -1.90 4.43 -0.20
N LEU A 69 -0.69 4.44 -0.76
CA LEU A 69 0.39 5.32 -0.27
C LEU A 69 0.02 6.79 -0.37
N ARG A 70 -0.60 7.24 -1.48
CA ARG A 70 -1.04 8.62 -1.67
C ARG A 70 -2.07 9.04 -0.63
N ILE A 71 -3.11 8.23 -0.42
CA ILE A 71 -4.16 8.51 0.56
C ILE A 71 -3.57 8.62 1.97
N TRP A 72 -2.66 7.72 2.36
CA TRP A 72 -2.04 7.80 3.68
C TRP A 72 -1.08 8.99 3.80
N ALA A 73 -0.35 9.34 2.74
CA ALA A 73 0.48 10.56 2.71
C ALA A 73 -0.37 11.82 2.89
N GLU A 74 -1.51 11.93 2.20
CA GLU A 74 -2.44 13.07 2.33
C GLU A 74 -3.01 13.19 3.74
N ARG A 75 -3.41 12.06 4.35
CA ARG A 75 -3.91 12.01 5.74
C ARG A 75 -2.86 12.50 6.75
N LEU A 76 -1.64 12.01 6.61
CA LEU A 76 -0.52 12.43 7.46
C LEU A 76 -0.18 13.90 7.23
N ALA A 77 -0.08 14.33 5.97
CA ALA A 77 0.23 15.72 5.63
C ALA A 77 -0.81 16.68 6.20
N GLY A 78 -2.10 16.37 6.06
CA GLY A 78 -3.17 17.17 6.64
C GLY A 78 -3.00 17.35 8.14
N THR A 79 -2.71 16.29 8.88
CA THR A 79 -2.51 16.34 10.33
C THR A 79 -1.26 17.14 10.71
N VAL A 80 -0.16 17.00 9.96
CA VAL A 80 1.07 17.81 10.15
C VAL A 80 0.77 19.31 9.97
N GLU A 81 -0.10 19.66 9.03
CA GLU A 81 -0.51 21.03 8.75
C GLU A 81 -1.65 21.53 9.69
N GLY A 82 -2.03 20.75 10.70
CA GLY A 82 -3.00 21.14 11.73
C GLY A 82 -4.45 20.77 11.45
N ALA A 83 -4.71 19.93 10.44
CA ALA A 83 -6.04 19.36 10.26
C ALA A 83 -6.40 18.42 11.43
N PRO A 84 -7.70 18.20 11.70
CA PRO A 84 -8.15 17.19 12.68
C PRO A 84 -7.57 15.81 12.37
N PRO A 85 -7.23 15.01 13.40
CA PRO A 85 -6.62 13.68 13.21
C PRO A 85 -7.61 12.62 12.70
N GLU A 86 -8.89 12.94 12.68
CA GLU A 86 -9.94 12.04 12.20
C GLU A 86 -9.85 11.87 10.69
N VAL A 87 -9.70 10.61 10.23
CA VAL A 87 -9.62 10.27 8.81
C VAL A 87 -10.76 9.36 8.40
N GLY A 88 -11.24 9.49 7.16
CA GLY A 88 -12.26 8.60 6.60
C GLY A 88 -11.71 7.24 6.22
N GLY A 89 -12.57 6.20 6.21
CA GLY A 89 -12.32 4.96 5.47
C GLY A 89 -12.55 5.15 3.96
N TYR A 90 -12.14 4.18 3.16
CA TYR A 90 -12.51 4.07 1.74
C TYR A 90 -12.63 2.59 1.38
N ASP A 91 -13.43 2.30 0.38
CA ASP A 91 -13.50 0.98 -0.25
C ASP A 91 -12.54 0.95 -1.43
N GLU A 92 -11.62 0.00 -1.44
CA GLU A 92 -10.58 -0.12 -2.46
C GLU A 92 -11.15 -0.50 -3.84
N ASN A 93 -12.25 -1.25 -3.89
CA ASN A 93 -12.88 -1.63 -5.16
C ASN A 93 -13.67 -0.47 -5.75
N GLU A 94 -14.42 0.28 -4.93
CA GLU A 94 -15.08 1.51 -5.37
C GLU A 94 -14.06 2.54 -5.88
N LEU A 95 -12.92 2.65 -5.21
CA LEU A 95 -11.84 3.53 -5.66
C LEU A 95 -11.24 3.07 -6.99
N ALA A 96 -10.98 1.77 -7.15
CA ALA A 96 -10.45 1.20 -8.39
C ALA A 96 -11.39 1.45 -9.57
N GLU A 97 -12.70 1.24 -9.37
CA GLU A 97 -13.74 1.52 -10.36
C GLU A 97 -13.79 3.03 -10.71
N ALA A 98 -13.88 3.90 -9.69
CA ALA A 98 -13.96 5.35 -9.88
C ALA A 98 -12.72 5.94 -10.59
N ARG A 99 -11.56 5.35 -10.42
CA ARG A 99 -10.30 5.76 -11.06
C ARG A 99 -10.00 5.02 -12.35
N HIS A 100 -10.86 4.09 -12.76
CA HIS A 100 -10.69 3.32 -13.98
C HIS A 100 -9.32 2.63 -14.07
N TYR A 101 -8.94 1.87 -13.01
CA TYR A 101 -7.64 1.17 -12.98
C TYR A 101 -7.44 0.28 -14.20
N GLU A 102 -8.52 -0.31 -14.74
CA GLU A 102 -8.51 -1.17 -15.93
C GLU A 102 -8.02 -0.45 -17.19
N LEU A 103 -8.02 0.88 -17.21
CA LEU A 103 -7.56 1.68 -18.34
C LEU A 103 -6.13 2.22 -18.15
N ILE A 104 -5.51 1.98 -16.99
CA ILE A 104 -4.19 2.52 -16.66
C ILE A 104 -3.10 1.55 -17.13
N PRO A 105 -2.24 1.92 -18.10
CA PRO A 105 -1.15 1.06 -18.54
C PRO A 105 -0.14 0.81 -17.40
N LEU A 106 0.42 -0.41 -17.33
CA LEU A 106 1.36 -0.82 -16.28
C LEU A 106 2.51 0.18 -16.06
N ARG A 107 3.09 0.72 -17.15
CA ARG A 107 4.17 1.72 -17.04
C ARG A 107 3.73 3.03 -16.37
N ALA A 108 2.46 3.42 -16.52
CA ALA A 108 1.90 4.59 -15.85
C ALA A 108 1.63 4.29 -14.38
N ALA A 109 1.16 3.08 -14.07
CA ALA A 109 0.96 2.61 -12.71
C ALA A 109 2.30 2.55 -11.94
N THR A 110 3.35 1.98 -12.52
CA THR A 110 4.68 1.91 -11.88
C THR A 110 5.31 3.31 -11.70
N TRP A 111 5.15 4.21 -12.65
CA TRP A 111 5.57 5.61 -12.47
C TRP A 111 4.80 6.28 -11.33
N SER A 112 3.48 6.08 -11.27
CA SER A 112 2.63 6.61 -10.19
C SER A 112 3.03 6.06 -8.82
N LEU A 113 3.35 4.76 -8.74
CA LEU A 113 3.86 4.13 -7.52
C LEU A 113 5.18 4.77 -7.06
N SER A 114 6.11 5.01 -7.97
CA SER A 114 7.39 5.64 -7.64
C SER A 114 7.20 7.04 -7.04
N ARG A 115 6.27 7.82 -7.61
CA ARG A 115 5.94 9.15 -7.08
C ARG A 115 5.26 9.06 -5.71
N ALA A 116 4.27 8.17 -5.57
CA ALA A 116 3.55 7.99 -4.32
C ALA A 116 4.46 7.52 -3.18
N ALA A 117 5.40 6.61 -3.46
CA ALA A 117 6.38 6.14 -2.47
C ALA A 117 7.32 7.25 -1.99
N ALA A 118 7.81 8.10 -2.91
CA ALA A 118 8.64 9.26 -2.57
C ALA A 118 7.88 10.28 -1.71
N ASP A 119 6.70 10.69 -2.16
CA ASP A 119 5.86 11.66 -1.46
C ASP A 119 5.43 11.14 -0.07
N TRP A 120 5.13 9.83 0.03
CA TRP A 120 4.84 9.18 1.31
C TRP A 120 6.05 9.21 2.26
N GLY A 121 7.25 8.92 1.77
CA GLY A 121 8.48 8.96 2.57
C GLY A 121 8.73 10.34 3.16
N ASP A 122 8.62 11.39 2.35
CA ASP A 122 8.78 12.79 2.77
C ASP A 122 7.78 13.18 3.86
N VAL A 123 6.52 12.73 3.73
CA VAL A 123 5.48 13.03 4.71
C VAL A 123 5.68 12.23 6.00
N VAL A 124 6.08 10.97 5.92
CA VAL A 124 6.37 10.14 7.10
C VAL A 124 7.51 10.76 7.92
N GLU A 125 8.58 11.23 7.28
CA GLU A 125 9.68 11.91 7.98
C GLU A 125 9.20 13.17 8.72
N ARG A 126 8.34 13.98 8.10
CA ARG A 126 7.74 15.17 8.75
C ARG A 126 6.82 14.77 9.91
N SER A 127 6.02 13.73 9.74
CA SER A 127 5.07 13.23 10.74
C SER A 127 5.77 12.66 11.98
N ASP A 128 6.92 12.00 11.81
CA ASP A 128 7.72 11.47 12.92
C ASP A 128 8.23 12.59 13.83
N ARG A 129 8.68 13.70 13.25
CA ARG A 129 9.16 14.87 14.01
C ARG A 129 8.11 15.51 14.94
N VAL A 130 6.82 15.35 14.63
CA VAL A 130 5.70 15.93 15.40
C VAL A 130 4.86 14.89 16.13
N CYS A 131 5.31 13.64 16.16
CA CYS A 131 4.63 12.54 16.83
C CYS A 131 3.15 12.39 16.39
N THR A 132 2.92 12.39 15.08
CA THR A 132 1.58 12.36 14.49
C THR A 132 0.79 11.11 14.91
N VAL A 133 -0.48 11.32 15.23
CA VAL A 133 -1.47 10.27 15.52
C VAL A 133 -2.69 10.52 14.67
N LEU A 134 -3.23 9.47 14.05
CA LEU A 134 -4.49 9.49 13.30
C LEU A 134 -5.60 8.76 14.05
N VAL A 135 -6.85 9.10 13.77
CA VAL A 135 -8.03 8.40 14.30
C VAL A 135 -8.85 7.87 13.13
N HIS A 136 -8.78 6.55 12.93
CA HIS A 136 -9.51 5.87 11.85
C HIS A 136 -10.84 5.31 12.36
N PRO A 137 -11.96 5.40 11.62
CA PRO A 137 -13.27 4.95 12.10
C PRO A 137 -13.33 3.48 12.50
N GLU A 138 -12.62 2.63 11.79
CA GLU A 138 -12.61 1.17 12.01
C GLU A 138 -11.43 0.71 12.87
N ARG A 139 -10.26 1.36 12.73
CA ARG A 139 -9.00 0.94 13.35
C ARG A 139 -8.70 1.67 14.67
N GLY A 140 -9.45 2.74 14.98
CA GLY A 140 -9.23 3.58 16.17
C GLY A 140 -7.99 4.47 16.05
N ARG A 141 -7.34 4.76 17.18
CA ARG A 141 -6.10 5.56 17.20
C ARG A 141 -4.95 4.76 16.59
N LEU A 142 -4.26 5.38 15.66
CA LEU A 142 -3.10 4.83 14.96
C LEU A 142 -1.88 5.72 15.25
N GLN A 143 -0.87 5.13 15.87
CA GLN A 143 0.46 5.73 15.92
C GLN A 143 1.12 5.69 14.54
N LEU A 144 2.02 6.60 14.26
CA LEU A 144 2.73 6.63 12.96
C LEU A 144 3.37 5.27 12.63
N ALA A 145 3.95 4.60 13.62
CA ALA A 145 4.55 3.28 13.41
C ALA A 145 3.53 2.19 12.96
N GLU A 146 2.27 2.31 13.36
CA GLU A 146 1.21 1.40 12.92
C GLU A 146 0.78 1.72 11.48
N VAL A 147 0.74 2.99 11.12
CA VAL A 147 0.51 3.43 9.73
C VAL A 147 1.62 2.91 8.82
N VAL A 148 2.89 3.10 9.20
CA VAL A 148 4.04 2.62 8.43
C VAL A 148 4.00 1.11 8.23
N ARG A 149 3.75 0.32 9.29
CA ARG A 149 3.63 -1.15 9.17
C ARG A 149 2.46 -1.57 8.30
N SER A 150 1.33 -0.87 8.40
CA SER A 150 0.14 -1.15 7.59
C SER A 150 0.43 -0.92 6.10
N ASN A 151 1.06 0.20 5.74
CA ASN A 151 1.39 0.50 4.35
C ASN A 151 2.50 -0.44 3.81
N ALA A 152 3.50 -0.76 4.63
CA ALA A 152 4.54 -1.73 4.26
C ALA A 152 3.94 -3.13 4.05
N HIS A 153 3.00 -3.57 4.92
CA HIS A 153 2.30 -4.84 4.74
C HIS A 153 1.47 -4.85 3.47
N ASP A 154 0.67 -3.83 3.23
CA ASP A 154 -0.18 -3.71 2.05
C ASP A 154 0.64 -3.87 0.76
N ALA A 155 1.70 -3.08 0.64
CA ALA A 155 2.59 -3.15 -0.51
C ALA A 155 3.31 -4.51 -0.65
N PHE A 156 3.77 -5.08 0.45
CA PHE A 156 4.42 -6.40 0.47
C PHE A 156 3.44 -7.53 0.12
N HIS A 157 2.20 -7.41 0.60
CA HIS A 157 1.15 -8.37 0.33
C HIS A 157 0.78 -8.40 -1.16
N HIS A 158 0.64 -7.23 -1.78
CA HIS A 158 0.32 -7.14 -3.20
C HIS A 158 1.49 -7.49 -4.13
N GLN A 159 2.74 -7.41 -3.68
CA GLN A 159 3.85 -8.07 -4.39
C GLN A 159 3.64 -9.60 -4.45
N TRP A 160 3.15 -10.19 -3.36
CA TRP A 160 2.85 -11.63 -3.32
C TRP A 160 1.68 -11.98 -4.25
N ASP A 161 0.60 -11.15 -4.31
CA ASP A 161 -0.51 -11.34 -5.23
C ASP A 161 -0.07 -11.24 -6.70
N ILE A 162 0.73 -10.23 -7.04
CA ILE A 162 1.29 -10.05 -8.39
C ILE A 162 2.18 -11.25 -8.77
N ARG A 163 3.02 -11.72 -7.86
CA ARG A 163 3.88 -12.90 -8.12
C ARG A 163 3.06 -14.13 -8.45
N ARG A 164 2.01 -14.41 -7.68
CA ARG A 164 1.07 -15.51 -7.94
C ARG A 164 0.40 -15.36 -9.30
N THR A 165 -0.03 -14.14 -9.64
CA THR A 165 -0.64 -13.84 -10.93
C THR A 165 0.30 -14.17 -12.08
N LEU A 166 1.54 -13.69 -12.00
CA LEU A 166 2.54 -13.93 -13.05
C LEU A 166 2.95 -15.41 -13.15
N GLU A 167 3.00 -16.13 -12.02
CA GLU A 167 3.27 -17.57 -12.00
C GLU A 167 2.13 -18.38 -12.64
N ALA A 168 0.88 -17.99 -12.42
CA ALA A 168 -0.29 -18.68 -12.95
C ALA A 168 -0.44 -18.55 -14.49
N VAL A 169 0.10 -17.49 -15.10
CA VAL A 169 0.00 -17.26 -16.55
C VAL A 169 1.27 -17.64 -17.31
N ARG A 170 2.32 -18.10 -16.61
CA ARG A 170 3.52 -18.63 -17.29
C ARG A 170 3.19 -19.91 -18.03
N PRO A 171 3.58 -20.02 -19.31
CA PRO A 171 3.35 -21.23 -20.11
C PRO A 171 4.13 -22.43 -19.58
#